data_87ccd7b5ceedd1437645f2a12b71a468
#
_entry.id   87ccd7b5ceedd1437645f2a12b71a468
#
_cell.length_a   1.000
_cell.length_b   1.000
_cell.length_c   1.000
_cell.angle_alpha   90.00
_cell.angle_beta   90.00
_cell.angle_gamma   90.00
#
_symmetry.space_group_name_H-M   'P 1'
#
loop_
_entity.id
_entity.type
_entity.pdbx_description
1 polymer ?
#
loop_
_entity_poly.entity_id
_entity_poly.type
_entity_poly.pdbx_seq_one_letter_code
_entity_poly.pdbx_strand_id
1 'polypeptide(L)'
;MSEKIGVIIDFLTPAYEKTLRDTAARCGYDIVFFPSSKAAAGNVDDCTILYGHPSQKVIAGAKNLKWYASCWAGIDRFCRDELYQNPDCLLTNASGAYGTTIAEHSVMVSLMLLRRELEYTEVIREGDWRVLPGGIRSLHGARVTCLGTGDIGTEFARRVRAFHPASLIGVSRSGRANEDFDKVYPVTELDKLLPETDLLFMSLPSVSDTVNILDAARMALLPEGAYVVNVGRGTAIDQDALIASLDSGHLAGAALDVVVPEPLPADHPLRKAKNLLLTPHVAGNMTLGYTCERNVALFCENLENYAAGRPLHHLVDRKKGY
;
A
#
# COMPACT_ATOMS: atom_id res chain seq x y z
N MET A 1 -10.60 19.42 32.08
CA MET A 1 -9.76 18.20 32.05
C MET A 1 -8.98 18.27 30.75
N SER A 2 -7.67 18.01 30.78
CA SER A 2 -6.85 17.93 29.55
C SER A 2 -7.38 16.80 28.68
N GLU A 3 -7.37 17.01 27.35
CA GLU A 3 -7.70 15.95 26.42
C GLU A 3 -6.58 14.88 26.42
N LYS A 4 -6.92 13.61 26.19
CA LYS A 4 -6.02 12.49 26.38
C LYS A 4 -5.80 11.71 25.10
N ILE A 5 -4.53 11.36 24.82
CA ILE A 5 -4.09 10.55 23.70
C ILE A 5 -3.85 9.12 24.17
N GLY A 6 -4.47 8.13 23.53
CA GLY A 6 -4.17 6.72 23.69
C GLY A 6 -3.29 6.21 22.54
N VAL A 7 -2.09 5.73 22.84
CA VAL A 7 -1.14 5.19 21.86
C VAL A 7 -1.14 3.66 21.90
N ILE A 8 -1.32 3.03 20.74
CA ILE A 8 -1.37 1.57 20.58
C ILE A 8 -0.51 1.21 19.36
N ILE A 9 0.80 1.07 19.56
CA ILE A 9 1.77 0.68 18.55
C ILE A 9 2.68 -0.43 19.09
N ASP A 10 3.14 -1.34 18.24
CA ASP A 10 4.00 -2.46 18.59
C ASP A 10 5.49 -2.21 18.28
N PHE A 11 5.78 -1.09 17.61
CA PHE A 11 7.14 -0.64 17.27
C PHE A 11 7.67 0.47 18.20
N LEU A 12 7.09 0.62 19.40
CA LEU A 12 7.47 1.67 20.35
C LEU A 12 8.90 1.45 20.84
N THR A 13 9.74 2.46 20.69
CA THR A 13 11.08 2.55 21.29
C THR A 13 11.14 3.66 22.34
N PRO A 14 12.11 3.68 23.26
CA PRO A 14 12.28 4.79 24.20
C PRO A 14 12.41 6.16 23.52
N ALA A 15 13.03 6.21 22.35
CA ALA A 15 13.17 7.44 21.56
C ALA A 15 11.82 7.91 21.01
N TYR A 16 11.03 7.00 20.45
CA TYR A 16 9.68 7.34 19.96
C TYR A 16 8.74 7.71 21.09
N GLU A 17 8.79 6.99 22.22
CA GLU A 17 8.00 7.34 23.40
C GLU A 17 8.32 8.75 23.88
N LYS A 18 9.60 9.10 23.98
CA LYS A 18 10.04 10.45 24.34
C LYS A 18 9.49 11.49 23.36
N THR A 19 9.64 11.29 22.06
CA THR A 19 9.14 12.21 21.02
C THR A 19 7.63 12.43 21.14
N LEU A 20 6.86 11.36 21.32
CA LEU A 20 5.40 11.41 21.47
C LEU A 20 4.99 12.16 22.75
N ARG A 21 5.65 11.88 23.89
CA ARG A 21 5.40 12.59 25.16
C ARG A 21 5.73 14.07 25.07
N ASP A 22 6.88 14.43 24.51
CA ASP A 22 7.32 15.81 24.35
C ASP A 22 6.34 16.59 23.45
N THR A 23 5.89 15.98 22.37
CA THR A 23 4.91 16.62 21.45
C THR A 23 3.55 16.77 22.11
N ALA A 24 3.05 15.72 22.78
CA ALA A 24 1.78 15.79 23.50
C ALA A 24 1.80 16.92 24.56
N ALA A 25 2.87 17.01 25.34
CA ALA A 25 3.03 18.05 26.36
C ALA A 25 3.07 19.46 25.76
N ARG A 26 3.78 19.66 24.63
CA ARG A 26 3.78 20.96 23.91
C ARG A 26 2.40 21.35 23.42
N CYS A 27 1.59 20.36 23.03
CA CYS A 27 0.23 20.57 22.52
C CYS A 27 -0.85 20.63 23.63
N GLY A 28 -0.47 20.42 24.90
CA GLY A 28 -1.40 20.45 26.04
C GLY A 28 -2.25 19.19 26.23
N TYR A 29 -1.78 18.06 25.75
CA TYR A 29 -2.45 16.74 25.87
C TYR A 29 -1.76 15.84 26.90
N ASP A 30 -2.57 15.08 27.63
CA ASP A 30 -2.09 13.91 28.38
C ASP A 30 -1.92 12.73 27.41
N ILE A 31 -0.96 11.83 27.69
CA ILE A 31 -0.68 10.68 26.84
C ILE A 31 -0.53 9.40 27.64
N VAL A 32 -1.17 8.33 27.19
CA VAL A 32 -1.08 6.98 27.77
C VAL A 32 -0.70 5.98 26.67
N PHE A 33 0.15 5.01 27.02
CA PHE A 33 0.60 3.96 26.11
C PHE A 33 -0.01 2.64 26.53
N PHE A 34 -0.60 1.93 25.59
CA PHE A 34 -1.14 0.60 25.78
C PHE A 34 -0.25 -0.43 25.04
N PRO A 35 0.21 -1.48 25.73
CA PRO A 35 1.11 -2.46 25.10
C PRO A 35 0.44 -3.31 24.03
N SER A 36 -0.88 -3.27 23.93
CA SER A 36 -1.65 -3.98 22.91
C SER A 36 -3.07 -3.43 22.81
N SER A 37 -3.73 -3.71 21.70
CA SER A 37 -5.15 -3.42 21.53
C SER A 37 -6.03 -4.13 22.57
N LYS A 38 -5.62 -5.32 23.06
CA LYS A 38 -6.31 -6.02 24.14
C LYS A 38 -6.23 -5.25 25.46
N ALA A 39 -5.08 -4.68 25.77
CA ALA A 39 -4.89 -3.86 26.98
C ALA A 39 -5.65 -2.53 26.91
N ALA A 40 -5.82 -1.98 25.71
CA ALA A 40 -6.58 -0.76 25.46
C ALA A 40 -8.11 -0.98 25.59
N ALA A 41 -8.60 -2.18 25.34
CA ALA A 41 -10.04 -2.48 25.36
C ALA A 41 -10.67 -2.19 26.74
N GLY A 42 -11.65 -1.29 26.78
CA GLY A 42 -12.33 -0.84 28.00
C GLY A 42 -11.55 0.22 28.82
N ASN A 43 -10.37 0.67 28.34
CA ASN A 43 -9.52 1.64 29.02
C ASN A 43 -9.26 2.92 28.18
N VAL A 44 -10.06 3.14 27.13
CA VAL A 44 -9.92 4.29 26.21
C VAL A 44 -11.07 5.29 26.30
N ASP A 45 -11.98 5.13 27.25
CA ASP A 45 -13.18 5.97 27.37
C ASP A 45 -12.85 7.45 27.61
N ASP A 46 -11.72 7.76 28.23
CA ASP A 46 -11.22 9.10 28.49
C ASP A 46 -10.27 9.64 27.39
N CYS A 47 -9.98 8.82 26.37
CA CYS A 47 -9.16 9.24 25.25
C CYS A 47 -9.99 9.95 24.18
N THR A 48 -9.56 11.14 23.80
CA THR A 48 -10.15 11.91 22.69
C THR A 48 -9.41 11.68 21.37
N ILE A 49 -8.17 11.21 21.44
CA ILE A 49 -7.33 10.85 20.30
C ILE A 49 -6.81 9.44 20.49
N LEU A 50 -6.88 8.62 19.45
CA LEU A 50 -6.18 7.31 19.39
C LEU A 50 -5.15 7.34 18.27
N TYR A 51 -3.93 6.91 18.57
CA TYR A 51 -2.86 6.74 17.59
C TYR A 51 -2.38 5.29 17.54
N GLY A 52 -2.23 4.76 16.34
CA GLY A 52 -1.65 3.43 16.12
C GLY A 52 -2.59 2.46 15.38
N HIS A 53 -2.63 1.21 15.87
CA HIS A 53 -3.43 0.12 15.27
C HIS A 53 -4.40 -0.53 16.26
N PRO A 54 -5.32 0.23 16.85
CA PRO A 54 -6.38 -0.35 17.69
C PRO A 54 -7.24 -1.31 16.88
N SER A 55 -7.78 -2.33 17.55
CA SER A 55 -8.82 -3.16 16.94
C SER A 55 -10.11 -2.35 16.75
N GLN A 56 -10.95 -2.77 15.82
CA GLN A 56 -12.26 -2.14 15.61
C GLN A 56 -13.09 -2.11 16.91
N LYS A 57 -12.97 -3.14 17.77
CA LYS A 57 -13.63 -3.20 19.08
C LYS A 57 -13.18 -2.07 20.01
N VAL A 58 -11.89 -1.70 19.98
CA VAL A 58 -11.36 -0.58 20.77
C VAL A 58 -11.93 0.74 20.29
N ILE A 59 -11.95 0.96 18.96
CA ILE A 59 -12.52 2.18 18.36
C ILE A 59 -14.01 2.30 18.69
N ALA A 60 -14.77 1.21 18.51
CA ALA A 60 -16.21 1.17 18.81
C ALA A 60 -16.52 1.41 20.30
N GLY A 61 -15.60 1.07 21.19
CA GLY A 61 -15.71 1.31 22.63
C GLY A 61 -15.29 2.71 23.07
N ALA A 62 -14.59 3.47 22.25
CA ALA A 62 -14.04 4.78 22.60
C ALA A 62 -15.09 5.89 22.48
N LYS A 63 -15.84 6.16 23.58
CA LYS A 63 -17.02 7.04 23.61
C LYS A 63 -16.72 8.51 23.29
N ASN A 64 -15.52 8.98 23.67
CA ASN A 64 -15.13 10.39 23.55
C ASN A 64 -14.17 10.63 22.39
N LEU A 65 -14.01 9.65 21.48
CA LEU A 65 -13.05 9.75 20.37
C LEU A 65 -13.42 10.86 19.39
N LYS A 66 -12.50 11.79 19.19
CA LYS A 66 -12.60 12.89 18.23
C LYS A 66 -11.71 12.69 17.01
N TRP A 67 -10.59 11.98 17.18
CA TRP A 67 -9.65 11.71 16.09
C TRP A 67 -8.96 10.35 16.27
N TYR A 68 -9.04 9.53 15.23
CA TYR A 68 -8.24 8.32 15.09
C TYR A 68 -7.14 8.54 14.04
N ALA A 69 -5.89 8.52 14.50
CA ALA A 69 -4.69 8.55 13.66
C ALA A 69 -4.21 7.11 13.44
N SER A 70 -4.50 6.55 12.27
CA SER A 70 -4.05 5.19 11.92
C SER A 70 -2.57 5.19 11.56
N CYS A 71 -1.82 4.21 12.07
CA CYS A 71 -0.45 3.96 11.62
C CYS A 71 -0.38 3.16 10.30
N TRP A 72 -1.51 2.77 9.71
CA TRP A 72 -1.60 2.10 8.41
C TRP A 72 -1.95 3.07 7.30
N ALA A 73 -1.37 2.88 6.11
CA ALA A 73 -1.79 3.59 4.90
C ALA A 73 -3.14 3.05 4.40
N GLY A 74 -3.33 1.74 4.45
CA GLY A 74 -4.59 1.09 4.10
C GLY A 74 -5.58 1.08 5.25
N ILE A 75 -6.72 1.75 5.08
CA ILE A 75 -7.68 2.00 6.17
C ILE A 75 -9.11 1.54 5.83
N ASP A 76 -9.27 0.72 4.79
CA ASP A 76 -10.57 0.29 4.26
C ASP A 76 -11.53 -0.20 5.36
N ARG A 77 -11.01 -1.01 6.30
CA ARG A 77 -11.77 -1.55 7.44
C ARG A 77 -12.19 -0.53 8.49
N PHE A 78 -11.64 0.69 8.43
CA PHE A 78 -11.94 1.78 9.37
C PHE A 78 -12.81 2.87 8.76
N CYS A 79 -13.18 2.77 7.49
CA CYS A 79 -14.04 3.74 6.79
C CYS A 79 -15.54 3.52 7.02
N ARG A 80 -15.92 2.69 7.99
CA ARG A 80 -17.31 2.40 8.34
C ARG A 80 -17.78 3.30 9.46
N ASP A 81 -18.84 4.10 9.20
CA ASP A 81 -19.35 5.08 10.16
C ASP A 81 -19.85 4.45 11.47
N GLU A 82 -20.39 3.22 11.40
CA GLU A 82 -20.85 2.47 12.56
C GLU A 82 -19.76 2.07 13.57
N LEU A 83 -18.48 2.22 13.21
CA LEU A 83 -17.37 2.01 14.12
C LEU A 83 -17.19 3.13 15.14
N TYR A 84 -17.75 4.31 14.87
CA TYR A 84 -17.48 5.50 15.66
C TYR A 84 -18.72 5.92 16.44
N GLN A 85 -18.58 6.07 17.77
CA GLN A 85 -19.64 6.63 18.61
C GLN A 85 -19.89 8.10 18.25
N ASN A 86 -18.84 8.82 17.87
CA ASN A 86 -18.92 10.20 17.37
C ASN A 86 -18.90 10.19 15.82
N PRO A 87 -19.99 10.57 15.15
CA PRO A 87 -20.04 10.61 13.68
C PRO A 87 -19.03 11.59 13.05
N ASP A 88 -18.64 12.62 13.80
CA ASP A 88 -17.68 13.66 13.37
C ASP A 88 -16.23 13.28 13.70
N CYS A 89 -15.99 12.05 14.17
CA CYS A 89 -14.63 11.57 14.44
C CYS A 89 -13.77 11.66 13.18
N LEU A 90 -12.66 12.37 13.27
CA LEU A 90 -11.68 12.48 12.20
C LEU A 90 -10.91 11.16 12.07
N LEU A 91 -10.56 10.81 10.85
CA LEU A 91 -9.69 9.67 10.55
C LEU A 91 -8.54 10.17 9.68
N THR A 92 -7.29 9.92 10.10
CA THR A 92 -6.11 10.12 9.26
C THR A 92 -5.40 8.79 9.06
N ASN A 93 -4.76 8.62 7.89
CA ASN A 93 -3.93 7.45 7.60
C ASN A 93 -2.45 7.83 7.53
N ALA A 94 -1.59 6.83 7.40
CA ALA A 94 -0.13 7.01 7.35
C ALA A 94 0.42 7.03 5.90
N SER A 95 -0.31 7.57 4.94
CA SER A 95 0.25 7.86 3.60
C SER A 95 1.49 8.75 3.75
N GLY A 96 2.53 8.52 2.94
CA GLY A 96 3.82 9.20 3.07
C GLY A 96 4.81 8.51 4.02
N ALA A 97 4.40 7.48 4.77
CA ALA A 97 5.31 6.71 5.61
C ALA A 97 5.80 5.42 4.92
N TYR A 98 5.08 4.93 3.94
CA TYR A 98 5.30 3.62 3.32
C TYR A 98 5.88 3.69 1.91
N GLY A 99 5.73 4.80 1.22
CA GLY A 99 6.06 4.92 -0.21
C GLY A 99 7.46 4.44 -0.54
N THR A 100 8.46 4.88 0.22
CA THR A 100 9.88 4.50 0.02
C THR A 100 10.09 2.99 0.11
N THR A 101 9.63 2.36 1.18
CA THR A 101 9.90 0.94 1.45
C THR A 101 9.12 0.01 0.52
N ILE A 102 7.86 0.35 0.24
CA ILE A 102 7.04 -0.39 -0.74
C ILE A 102 7.62 -0.25 -2.14
N ALA A 103 8.10 0.93 -2.51
CA ALA A 103 8.72 1.15 -3.82
C ALA A 103 10.01 0.34 -4.00
N GLU A 104 10.83 0.19 -2.96
CA GLU A 104 12.02 -0.68 -3.00
C GLU A 104 11.63 -2.14 -3.21
N HIS A 105 10.63 -2.65 -2.47
CA HIS A 105 10.07 -3.97 -2.69
C HIS A 105 9.57 -4.13 -4.13
N SER A 106 8.84 -3.14 -4.65
CA SER A 106 8.25 -3.16 -5.98
C SER A 106 9.30 -3.19 -7.09
N VAL A 107 10.40 -2.44 -6.94
CA VAL A 107 11.55 -2.49 -7.87
C VAL A 107 12.21 -3.87 -7.80
N MET A 108 12.44 -4.40 -6.60
CA MET A 108 13.02 -5.74 -6.41
C MET A 108 12.22 -6.79 -7.16
N VAL A 109 10.90 -6.89 -6.90
CA VAL A 109 10.06 -7.93 -7.54
C VAL A 109 9.93 -7.70 -9.04
N SER A 110 9.91 -6.45 -9.52
CA SER A 110 9.93 -6.14 -10.95
C SER A 110 11.20 -6.65 -11.63
N LEU A 111 12.37 -6.44 -11.01
CA LEU A 111 13.64 -6.94 -11.52
C LEU A 111 13.70 -8.48 -11.47
N MET A 112 13.20 -9.10 -10.40
CA MET A 112 13.13 -10.57 -10.30
C MET A 112 12.30 -11.17 -11.44
N LEU A 113 11.15 -10.59 -11.76
CA LEU A 113 10.31 -11.02 -12.89
C LEU A 113 11.02 -10.85 -14.23
N LEU A 114 11.52 -9.64 -14.51
CA LEU A 114 12.19 -9.31 -15.78
C LEU A 114 13.45 -10.15 -16.01
N ARG A 115 14.17 -10.52 -14.94
CA ARG A 115 15.37 -11.35 -14.98
C ARG A 115 15.09 -12.85 -14.85
N ARG A 116 13.80 -13.24 -14.69
CA ARG A 116 13.35 -14.63 -14.56
C ARG A 116 13.99 -15.36 -13.37
N GLU A 117 14.16 -14.62 -12.26
CA GLU A 117 14.89 -15.12 -11.08
C GLU A 117 14.27 -16.38 -10.49
N LEU A 118 12.93 -16.47 -10.45
CA LEU A 118 12.24 -17.68 -9.98
C LEU A 118 12.61 -18.91 -10.79
N GLU A 119 12.58 -18.80 -12.12
CA GLU A 119 12.87 -19.92 -13.02
C GLU A 119 14.34 -20.33 -12.96
N TYR A 120 15.27 -19.37 -12.93
CA TYR A 120 16.69 -19.65 -12.79
C TYR A 120 17.03 -20.24 -11.43
N THR A 121 16.35 -19.80 -10.36
CA THR A 121 16.48 -20.40 -9.03
C THR A 121 16.11 -21.89 -9.06
N GLU A 122 15.04 -22.28 -9.74
CA GLU A 122 14.66 -23.70 -9.88
C GLU A 122 15.67 -24.49 -10.73
N VAL A 123 16.16 -23.95 -11.85
CA VAL A 123 17.22 -24.59 -12.66
C VAL A 123 18.44 -24.92 -11.80
N ILE A 124 18.88 -23.98 -10.93
CA ILE A 124 20.02 -24.21 -10.04
C ILE A 124 19.69 -25.26 -8.96
N ARG A 125 18.47 -25.24 -8.40
CA ARG A 125 18.03 -26.25 -7.41
C ARG A 125 17.95 -27.65 -7.98
N GLU A 126 17.62 -27.80 -9.27
CA GLU A 126 17.64 -29.06 -10.00
C GLU A 126 19.07 -29.57 -10.27
N GLY A 127 20.09 -28.81 -9.95
CA GLY A 127 21.50 -29.12 -10.21
C GLY A 127 21.91 -28.90 -11.67
N ASP A 128 21.14 -28.11 -12.43
CA ASP A 128 21.42 -27.80 -13.82
C ASP A 128 22.10 -26.43 -13.97
N TRP A 129 22.72 -26.20 -15.12
CA TRP A 129 23.44 -24.97 -15.47
C TRP A 129 23.15 -24.59 -16.93
N ARG A 130 21.90 -24.20 -17.22
CA ARG A 130 21.45 -23.88 -18.58
C ARG A 130 20.85 -22.50 -18.68
N VAL A 131 20.96 -21.89 -19.84
CA VAL A 131 20.25 -20.67 -20.19
C VAL A 131 18.85 -21.04 -20.68
N LEU A 132 17.84 -20.42 -20.08
CA LEU A 132 16.45 -20.64 -20.47
C LEU A 132 16.14 -19.94 -21.81
N PRO A 133 15.34 -20.55 -22.70
CA PRO A 133 14.91 -19.90 -23.93
C PRO A 133 14.01 -18.69 -23.65
N GLY A 134 13.89 -17.76 -24.63
CA GLY A 134 13.05 -16.57 -24.52
C GLY A 134 13.74 -15.34 -23.91
N GLY A 135 14.98 -15.51 -23.40
CA GLY A 135 15.81 -14.39 -22.90
C GLY A 135 15.30 -13.79 -21.58
N ILE A 136 15.91 -12.70 -21.20
CA ILE A 136 15.59 -11.86 -20.06
C ILE A 136 15.24 -10.46 -20.55
N ARG A 137 14.49 -9.69 -19.73
CA ARG A 137 14.12 -8.30 -20.02
C ARG A 137 14.76 -7.31 -19.04
N SER A 138 14.61 -6.03 -19.30
CA SER A 138 15.15 -4.95 -18.48
C SER A 138 14.10 -3.85 -18.28
N LEU A 139 14.21 -3.12 -17.18
CA LEU A 139 13.50 -1.84 -17.01
C LEU A 139 14.03 -0.77 -17.98
N HIS A 140 15.30 -0.87 -18.37
CA HIS A 140 15.86 0.02 -19.40
C HIS A 140 15.11 -0.17 -20.72
N GLY A 141 14.52 0.90 -21.23
CA GLY A 141 13.75 0.89 -22.46
C GLY A 141 12.34 0.26 -22.34
N ALA A 142 11.91 -0.18 -21.15
CA ALA A 142 10.55 -0.68 -20.92
C ALA A 142 9.53 0.47 -20.90
N ARG A 143 8.30 0.19 -21.35
CA ARG A 143 7.14 1.08 -21.20
C ARG A 143 6.44 0.71 -19.89
N VAL A 144 6.51 1.61 -18.91
CA VAL A 144 6.00 1.39 -17.56
C VAL A 144 4.75 2.22 -17.32
N THR A 145 3.65 1.58 -16.92
CA THR A 145 2.43 2.26 -16.50
C THR A 145 2.18 2.02 -15.01
N CYS A 146 2.01 3.11 -14.26
CA CYS A 146 1.70 3.08 -12.84
C CYS A 146 0.21 3.40 -12.63
N LEU A 147 -0.58 2.41 -12.28
CA LEU A 147 -1.98 2.57 -11.90
C LEU A 147 -2.06 2.92 -10.41
N GLY A 148 -2.19 4.21 -10.16
CA GLY A 148 -2.02 4.87 -8.86
C GLY A 148 -0.78 5.77 -8.83
N THR A 149 -0.99 7.08 -8.69
CA THR A 149 0.06 8.13 -8.65
C THR A 149 0.14 8.81 -7.28
N GLY A 150 -0.27 8.11 -6.24
CA GLY A 150 -0.12 8.52 -4.84
C GLY A 150 1.30 8.32 -4.33
N ASP A 151 1.49 8.32 -3.01
CA ASP A 151 2.79 8.15 -2.35
C ASP A 151 3.59 6.97 -2.91
N ILE A 152 3.01 5.75 -2.91
CA ILE A 152 3.69 4.53 -3.38
C ILE A 152 4.03 4.61 -4.87
N GLY A 153 3.07 5.02 -5.71
CA GLY A 153 3.29 5.11 -7.15
C GLY A 153 4.35 6.16 -7.53
N THR A 154 4.36 7.29 -6.83
CA THR A 154 5.36 8.35 -7.00
C THR A 154 6.76 7.87 -6.60
N GLU A 155 6.87 7.22 -5.44
CA GLU A 155 8.15 6.68 -4.97
C GLU A 155 8.68 5.55 -5.85
N PHE A 156 7.79 4.71 -6.41
CA PHE A 156 8.16 3.72 -7.42
C PHE A 156 8.65 4.40 -8.71
N ALA A 157 7.92 5.39 -9.21
CA ALA A 157 8.29 6.12 -10.42
C ALA A 157 9.68 6.77 -10.31
N ARG A 158 9.99 7.43 -9.18
CA ARG A 158 11.31 8.02 -8.90
C ARG A 158 12.44 7.00 -9.03
N ARG A 159 12.24 5.78 -8.49
CA ARG A 159 13.25 4.72 -8.54
C ARG A 159 13.38 4.13 -9.94
N VAL A 160 12.27 3.87 -10.60
CA VAL A 160 12.25 3.32 -11.95
C VAL A 160 12.87 4.29 -12.97
N ARG A 161 12.73 5.59 -12.76
CA ARG A 161 13.36 6.63 -13.61
C ARG A 161 14.87 6.42 -13.76
N ALA A 162 15.56 5.95 -12.72
CA ALA A 162 17.00 5.68 -12.76
C ALA A 162 17.39 4.52 -13.69
N PHE A 163 16.43 3.67 -14.09
CA PHE A 163 16.64 2.59 -15.05
C PHE A 163 16.42 3.02 -16.51
N HIS A 164 16.10 4.28 -16.76
CA HIS A 164 15.86 4.83 -18.10
C HIS A 164 14.77 4.06 -18.89
N PRO A 165 13.53 3.97 -18.39
CA PRO A 165 12.43 3.38 -19.14
C PRO A 165 12.15 4.21 -20.41
N ALA A 166 11.57 3.59 -21.45
CA ALA A 166 11.16 4.29 -22.65
C ALA A 166 9.99 5.26 -22.39
N SER A 167 9.12 4.88 -21.47
CA SER A 167 8.05 5.75 -20.95
C SER A 167 7.70 5.38 -19.52
N LEU A 168 7.28 6.37 -18.74
CA LEU A 168 6.82 6.23 -17.36
C LEU A 168 5.51 6.99 -17.19
N ILE A 169 4.41 6.28 -17.38
CA ILE A 169 3.06 6.83 -17.43
C ILE A 169 2.35 6.62 -16.09
N GLY A 170 1.75 7.67 -15.58
CA GLY A 170 0.85 7.58 -14.41
C GLY A 170 -0.62 7.48 -14.83
N VAL A 171 -1.41 6.73 -14.09
CA VAL A 171 -2.87 6.71 -14.22
C VAL A 171 -3.48 6.96 -12.85
N SER A 172 -4.35 7.95 -12.74
CA SER A 172 -5.08 8.27 -11.53
C SER A 172 -6.55 8.55 -11.84
N ARG A 173 -7.39 8.66 -10.80
CA ARG A 173 -8.81 8.95 -11.02
C ARG A 173 -9.04 10.20 -11.86
N SER A 174 -8.30 11.28 -11.59
CA SER A 174 -8.51 12.59 -12.21
C SER A 174 -7.52 12.94 -13.31
N GLY A 175 -6.43 12.18 -13.47
CA GLY A 175 -5.35 12.54 -14.39
C GLY A 175 -4.53 13.76 -13.94
N ARG A 176 -4.59 14.12 -12.64
CA ARG A 176 -3.80 15.26 -12.13
C ARG A 176 -2.32 15.04 -12.40
N ALA A 177 -1.68 16.05 -12.99
CA ALA A 177 -0.25 16.03 -13.29
C ALA A 177 0.60 15.77 -12.03
N ASN A 178 1.67 14.99 -12.22
CA ASN A 178 2.68 14.70 -11.23
C ASN A 178 4.03 14.66 -11.96
N GLU A 179 4.99 15.44 -11.51
CA GLU A 179 6.29 15.66 -12.15
C GLU A 179 7.19 14.41 -12.22
N ASP A 180 6.91 13.42 -11.40
CA ASP A 180 7.66 12.16 -11.37
C ASP A 180 7.28 11.20 -12.52
N PHE A 181 6.25 11.55 -13.31
CA PHE A 181 5.81 10.82 -14.50
C PHE A 181 6.03 11.65 -15.77
N ASP A 182 6.21 11.00 -16.91
CA ASP A 182 6.26 11.70 -18.21
C ASP A 182 4.90 12.34 -18.50
N LYS A 183 3.83 11.63 -18.14
CA LYS A 183 2.45 12.11 -18.21
C LYS A 183 1.55 11.32 -17.28
N VAL A 184 0.52 11.98 -16.74
CA VAL A 184 -0.54 11.34 -15.96
C VAL A 184 -1.87 11.44 -16.72
N TYR A 185 -2.57 10.32 -16.82
CA TYR A 185 -3.87 10.23 -17.48
C TYR A 185 -4.98 9.91 -16.47
N PRO A 186 -6.22 10.30 -16.76
CA PRO A 186 -7.36 9.84 -15.98
C PRO A 186 -7.61 8.35 -16.24
N VAL A 187 -8.20 7.66 -15.26
CA VAL A 187 -8.47 6.21 -15.34
C VAL A 187 -9.38 5.83 -16.51
N THR A 188 -10.18 6.75 -17.02
CA THR A 188 -11.02 6.58 -18.21
C THR A 188 -10.23 6.33 -19.48
N GLU A 189 -8.92 6.67 -19.50
CA GLU A 189 -8.03 6.42 -20.63
C GLU A 189 -7.22 5.11 -20.48
N LEU A 190 -7.41 4.36 -19.40
CA LEU A 190 -6.61 3.17 -19.07
C LEU A 190 -6.55 2.18 -20.24
N ASP A 191 -7.69 1.86 -20.85
CA ASP A 191 -7.78 0.86 -21.91
C ASP A 191 -6.97 1.23 -23.17
N LYS A 192 -6.73 2.54 -23.38
CA LYS A 192 -5.88 3.03 -24.48
C LYS A 192 -4.38 2.93 -24.16
N LEU A 193 -4.03 2.88 -22.89
CA LEU A 193 -2.63 2.85 -22.43
C LEU A 193 -2.11 1.41 -22.28
N LEU A 194 -2.99 0.46 -21.95
CA LEU A 194 -2.59 -0.93 -21.73
C LEU A 194 -1.85 -1.56 -22.92
N PRO A 195 -2.23 -1.35 -24.21
CA PRO A 195 -1.48 -1.90 -25.35
C PRO A 195 -0.03 -1.42 -25.45
N GLU A 196 0.30 -0.31 -24.83
CA GLU A 196 1.63 0.29 -24.80
C GLU A 196 2.35 0.09 -23.44
N THR A 197 2.00 -0.97 -22.69
CA THR A 197 2.50 -1.22 -21.32
C THR A 197 3.24 -2.55 -21.21
N ASP A 198 4.56 -2.50 -21.02
CA ASP A 198 5.38 -3.71 -20.81
C ASP A 198 5.36 -4.13 -19.32
N LEU A 199 5.28 -3.16 -18.40
CA LEU A 199 5.15 -3.39 -16.96
C LEU A 199 4.01 -2.54 -16.41
N LEU A 200 2.96 -3.18 -15.91
CA LEU A 200 1.87 -2.55 -15.19
C LEU A 200 2.13 -2.65 -13.69
N PHE A 201 2.39 -1.51 -13.07
CA PHE A 201 2.51 -1.39 -11.61
C PHE A 201 1.20 -0.87 -11.00
N MET A 202 0.70 -1.50 -9.93
CA MET A 202 -0.59 -1.18 -9.32
C MET A 202 -0.43 -0.89 -7.82
N SER A 203 -0.91 0.28 -7.38
CA SER A 203 -0.90 0.72 -5.99
C SER A 203 -2.23 1.43 -5.61
N LEU A 204 -3.34 0.84 -5.99
CA LEU A 204 -4.68 1.39 -5.78
C LEU A 204 -5.26 1.05 -4.41
N PRO A 205 -6.10 1.94 -3.81
CA PRO A 205 -6.93 1.59 -2.67
C PRO A 205 -8.05 0.62 -3.06
N SER A 206 -8.68 -0.05 -2.08
CA SER A 206 -9.87 -0.87 -2.30
C SER A 206 -11.12 -0.02 -2.15
N VAL A 207 -11.67 0.40 -3.27
CA VAL A 207 -12.95 1.11 -3.38
C VAL A 207 -13.77 0.49 -4.53
N SER A 208 -15.08 0.79 -4.60
CA SER A 208 -15.97 0.21 -5.62
C SER A 208 -15.41 0.30 -7.04
N ASP A 209 -14.84 1.44 -7.40
CA ASP A 209 -14.33 1.73 -8.74
C ASP A 209 -13.02 1.02 -9.08
N THR A 210 -12.35 0.42 -8.09
CA THR A 210 -11.08 -0.30 -8.27
C THR A 210 -11.19 -1.80 -8.16
N VAL A 211 -12.36 -2.34 -7.79
CA VAL A 211 -12.60 -3.79 -7.75
C VAL A 211 -12.53 -4.35 -9.17
N ASN A 212 -11.67 -5.36 -9.37
CA ASN A 212 -11.41 -6.00 -10.66
C ASN A 212 -11.10 -4.99 -11.78
N ILE A 213 -10.44 -3.88 -11.44
CA ILE A 213 -10.05 -2.89 -12.44
C ILE A 213 -9.11 -3.49 -13.49
N LEU A 214 -8.34 -4.53 -13.12
CA LEU A 214 -7.59 -5.37 -14.05
C LEU A 214 -8.31 -6.72 -14.16
N ASP A 215 -9.31 -6.76 -15.02
CA ASP A 215 -10.08 -7.95 -15.38
C ASP A 215 -9.49 -8.68 -16.61
N ALA A 216 -10.14 -9.76 -17.05
CA ALA A 216 -9.72 -10.55 -18.21
C ALA A 216 -9.63 -9.69 -19.49
N ALA A 217 -10.58 -8.77 -19.71
CA ALA A 217 -10.60 -7.95 -20.91
C ALA A 217 -9.41 -6.98 -20.93
N ARG A 218 -9.09 -6.34 -19.82
CA ARG A 218 -7.93 -5.45 -19.69
C ARG A 218 -6.60 -6.19 -19.70
N MET A 219 -6.53 -7.39 -19.12
CA MET A 219 -5.33 -8.24 -19.25
C MET A 219 -5.04 -8.57 -20.71
N ALA A 220 -6.08 -8.85 -21.50
CA ALA A 220 -5.94 -9.14 -22.94
C ALA A 220 -5.50 -7.91 -23.77
N LEU A 221 -5.67 -6.69 -23.26
CA LEU A 221 -5.13 -5.47 -23.91
C LEU A 221 -3.64 -5.29 -23.68
N LEU A 222 -3.06 -5.86 -22.63
CA LEU A 222 -1.62 -5.82 -22.41
C LEU A 222 -0.89 -6.57 -23.55
N PRO A 223 0.30 -6.14 -23.94
CA PRO A 223 1.10 -6.85 -24.92
C PRO A 223 1.43 -8.28 -24.45
N GLU A 224 1.56 -9.20 -25.39
CA GLU A 224 2.11 -10.53 -25.09
C GLU A 224 3.48 -10.41 -24.40
N GLY A 225 3.64 -11.08 -23.29
CA GLY A 225 4.84 -11.04 -22.48
C GLY A 225 4.94 -9.82 -21.53
N ALA A 226 3.86 -9.09 -21.30
CA ALA A 226 3.81 -8.04 -20.28
C ALA A 226 3.90 -8.61 -18.86
N TYR A 227 4.22 -7.73 -17.91
CA TYR A 227 4.33 -8.04 -16.48
C TYR A 227 3.36 -7.21 -15.67
N VAL A 228 2.87 -7.78 -14.56
CA VAL A 228 1.98 -7.11 -13.60
C VAL A 228 2.57 -7.16 -12.20
N VAL A 229 2.61 -6.01 -11.51
CA VAL A 229 3.02 -5.93 -10.10
C VAL A 229 1.92 -5.23 -9.31
N ASN A 230 1.40 -5.87 -8.25
CA ASN A 230 0.38 -5.29 -7.40
C ASN A 230 0.81 -5.29 -5.92
N VAL A 231 0.92 -4.08 -5.36
CA VAL A 231 1.20 -3.81 -3.94
C VAL A 231 0.10 -2.96 -3.28
N GLY A 232 -0.99 -2.73 -3.99
CA GLY A 232 -2.14 -1.94 -3.52
C GLY A 232 -3.13 -2.78 -2.72
N ARG A 233 -4.08 -3.40 -3.44
CA ARG A 233 -5.09 -4.30 -2.87
C ARG A 233 -5.36 -5.47 -3.81
N GLY A 234 -5.55 -6.66 -3.23
CA GLY A 234 -5.86 -7.89 -3.99
C GLY A 234 -7.14 -7.79 -4.79
N THR A 235 -8.13 -7.05 -4.29
CA THR A 235 -9.42 -6.82 -4.96
C THR A 235 -9.30 -6.09 -6.31
N ALA A 236 -8.16 -5.46 -6.61
CA ALA A 236 -7.97 -4.74 -7.87
C ALA A 236 -7.75 -5.65 -9.07
N ILE A 237 -7.47 -6.93 -8.86
CA ILE A 237 -7.18 -7.92 -9.91
C ILE A 237 -8.22 -9.04 -9.84
N ASP A 238 -8.76 -9.42 -11.01
CA ASP A 238 -9.43 -10.70 -11.19
C ASP A 238 -8.37 -11.81 -11.16
N GLN A 239 -8.30 -12.53 -10.04
CA GLN A 239 -7.26 -13.53 -9.79
C GLN A 239 -7.38 -14.77 -10.69
N ASP A 240 -8.61 -15.16 -11.06
CA ASP A 240 -8.83 -16.30 -11.96
C ASP A 240 -8.39 -15.93 -13.39
N ALA A 241 -8.70 -14.72 -13.84
CA ALA A 241 -8.23 -14.21 -15.12
C ALA A 241 -6.71 -14.05 -15.15
N LEU A 242 -6.09 -13.64 -14.04
CA LEU A 242 -4.63 -13.56 -13.93
C LEU A 242 -3.98 -14.94 -14.09
N ILE A 243 -4.50 -15.95 -13.39
CA ILE A 243 -4.00 -17.33 -13.50
C ILE A 243 -4.10 -17.81 -14.96
N ALA A 244 -5.25 -17.63 -15.60
CA ALA A 244 -5.45 -18.02 -16.99
C ALA A 244 -4.49 -17.30 -17.95
N SER A 245 -4.21 -16.03 -17.71
CA SER A 245 -3.29 -15.23 -18.53
C SER A 245 -1.82 -15.65 -18.35
N LEU A 246 -1.42 -16.04 -17.13
CA LEU A 246 -0.09 -16.60 -16.86
C LEU A 246 0.06 -18.00 -17.44
N ASP A 247 -0.96 -18.86 -17.30
CA ASP A 247 -0.93 -20.24 -17.80
C ASP A 247 -0.89 -20.32 -19.32
N SER A 248 -1.58 -19.39 -20.01
CA SER A 248 -1.51 -19.27 -21.48
C SER A 248 -0.18 -18.68 -21.97
N GLY A 249 0.60 -18.02 -21.10
CA GLY A 249 1.83 -17.31 -21.45
C GLY A 249 1.59 -15.93 -22.05
N HIS A 250 0.34 -15.43 -22.08
CA HIS A 250 0.04 -14.05 -22.50
C HIS A 250 0.76 -13.04 -21.61
N LEU A 251 0.65 -13.18 -20.28
CA LEU A 251 1.51 -12.48 -19.34
C LEU A 251 2.77 -13.30 -19.07
N ALA A 252 3.94 -12.67 -19.14
CA ALA A 252 5.22 -13.33 -18.86
C ALA A 252 5.41 -13.62 -17.36
N GLY A 253 4.79 -12.83 -16.50
CA GLY A 253 4.85 -13.01 -15.05
C GLY A 253 4.07 -11.94 -14.28
N ALA A 254 3.83 -12.24 -13.01
CA ALA A 254 3.24 -11.28 -12.08
C ALA A 254 3.88 -11.35 -10.70
N ALA A 255 3.81 -10.25 -9.93
CA ALA A 255 4.16 -10.21 -8.52
C ALA A 255 3.02 -9.59 -7.72
N LEU A 256 2.54 -10.31 -6.71
CA LEU A 256 1.45 -9.88 -5.85
C LEU A 256 1.91 -9.91 -4.39
N ASP A 257 1.91 -8.74 -3.75
CA ASP A 257 2.07 -8.65 -2.28
C ASP A 257 0.72 -8.74 -1.57
N VAL A 258 -0.36 -8.55 -2.33
CA VAL A 258 -1.75 -8.51 -1.85
C VAL A 258 -2.65 -9.41 -2.71
N VAL A 259 -3.55 -10.15 -2.06
CA VAL A 259 -4.43 -11.14 -2.68
C VAL A 259 -5.81 -11.17 -2.00
N VAL A 260 -6.73 -11.97 -2.52
CA VAL A 260 -8.04 -12.25 -1.90
C VAL A 260 -8.29 -13.75 -1.92
N PRO A 261 -8.59 -14.36 -0.73
CA PRO A 261 -8.58 -13.78 0.61
C PRO A 261 -7.18 -13.64 1.20
N GLU A 262 -7.04 -12.80 2.23
CA GLU A 262 -5.84 -12.74 3.07
C GLU A 262 -6.19 -13.21 4.50
N PRO A 263 -5.46 -14.20 5.07
CA PRO A 263 -4.35 -14.97 4.48
C PRO A 263 -4.77 -15.87 3.32
N LEU A 264 -3.88 -16.05 2.32
CA LEU A 264 -4.14 -16.94 1.19
C LEU A 264 -4.17 -18.41 1.63
N PRO A 265 -5.28 -19.17 1.40
CA PRO A 265 -5.37 -20.59 1.74
C PRO A 265 -4.23 -21.44 1.13
N ALA A 266 -3.87 -22.52 1.81
CA ALA A 266 -2.74 -23.37 1.38
C ALA A 266 -2.98 -24.06 0.03
N ASP A 267 -4.23 -24.32 -0.31
CA ASP A 267 -4.69 -24.99 -1.54
C ASP A 267 -5.11 -24.02 -2.65
N HIS A 268 -5.00 -22.70 -2.41
CA HIS A 268 -5.45 -21.69 -3.37
C HIS A 268 -4.68 -21.78 -4.69
N PRO A 269 -5.35 -21.71 -5.86
CA PRO A 269 -4.74 -21.84 -7.20
C PRO A 269 -3.57 -20.89 -7.46
N LEU A 270 -3.60 -19.66 -6.96
CA LEU A 270 -2.50 -18.69 -7.09
C LEU A 270 -1.14 -19.26 -6.62
N ARG A 271 -1.12 -20.18 -5.63
CA ARG A 271 0.13 -20.77 -5.13
C ARG A 271 0.83 -21.68 -6.15
N LYS A 272 0.12 -22.10 -7.18
CA LYS A 272 0.60 -23.01 -8.23
C LYS A 272 0.71 -22.30 -9.59
N ALA A 273 0.28 -21.04 -9.69
CA ALA A 273 0.35 -20.28 -10.93
C ALA A 273 1.81 -20.10 -11.36
N LYS A 274 2.06 -20.27 -12.65
CA LYS A 274 3.40 -20.14 -13.25
C LYS A 274 3.84 -18.68 -13.23
N ASN A 275 5.14 -18.47 -13.02
CA ASN A 275 5.76 -17.14 -13.07
C ASN A 275 5.06 -16.10 -12.17
N LEU A 276 4.47 -16.56 -11.06
CA LEU A 276 3.85 -15.73 -10.06
C LEU A 276 4.72 -15.66 -8.81
N LEU A 277 5.18 -14.45 -8.48
CA LEU A 277 5.84 -14.14 -7.22
C LEU A 277 4.77 -13.68 -6.22
N LEU A 278 4.67 -14.39 -5.09
CA LEU A 278 3.76 -14.03 -3.98
C LEU A 278 4.57 -13.63 -2.75
N THR A 279 4.18 -12.53 -2.13
CA THR A 279 4.66 -12.14 -0.80
C THR A 279 3.46 -11.89 0.13
N PRO A 280 3.56 -12.20 1.44
CA PRO A 280 2.40 -12.23 2.33
C PRO A 280 2.10 -10.84 2.93
N HIS A 281 1.82 -9.84 2.10
CA HIS A 281 1.50 -8.45 2.47
C HIS A 281 2.59 -7.82 3.35
N VAL A 282 3.84 -7.87 2.88
CA VAL A 282 5.03 -7.46 3.63
C VAL A 282 5.81 -6.30 2.99
N ALA A 283 5.37 -5.82 1.82
CA ALA A 283 6.04 -4.73 1.12
C ALA A 283 6.15 -3.45 1.98
N GLY A 284 5.14 -3.18 2.83
CA GLY A 284 5.08 -2.06 3.77
C GLY A 284 5.20 -2.49 5.23
N ASN A 285 6.26 -3.21 5.58
CA ASN A 285 6.43 -3.79 6.91
C ASN A 285 6.82 -2.74 7.97
N MET A 286 6.20 -2.80 9.18
CA MET A 286 6.49 -1.92 10.32
C MET A 286 7.78 -2.27 11.07
N THR A 287 8.53 -3.28 10.64
CA THR A 287 9.87 -3.57 11.17
C THR A 287 10.96 -2.70 10.53
N LEU A 288 10.62 -1.93 9.49
CA LEU A 288 11.54 -1.03 8.81
C LEU A 288 11.64 0.30 9.59
N GLY A 289 12.82 0.61 10.11
CA GLY A 289 13.05 1.79 10.95
C GLY A 289 12.58 3.09 10.31
N TYR A 290 12.82 3.28 9.01
CA TYR A 290 12.37 4.46 8.26
C TYR A 290 10.83 4.61 8.31
N THR A 291 10.08 3.52 8.08
CA THR A 291 8.62 3.55 8.11
C THR A 291 8.09 3.92 9.51
N CYS A 292 8.69 3.34 10.56
CA CYS A 292 8.31 3.65 11.94
C CYS A 292 8.60 5.11 12.29
N GLU A 293 9.78 5.62 11.93
CA GLU A 293 10.17 7.02 12.17
C GLU A 293 9.23 8.00 11.46
N ARG A 294 8.95 7.78 10.16
CA ARG A 294 8.00 8.62 9.41
C ARG A 294 6.59 8.56 9.96
N ASN A 295 6.16 7.41 10.45
CA ASN A 295 4.85 7.24 11.08
C ASN A 295 4.72 8.10 12.35
N VAL A 296 5.71 8.04 13.23
CA VAL A 296 5.74 8.85 14.46
C VAL A 296 5.83 10.33 14.12
N ALA A 297 6.69 10.73 13.16
CA ALA A 297 6.82 12.12 12.73
C ALA A 297 5.49 12.67 12.18
N LEU A 298 4.83 11.92 11.30
CA LEU A 298 3.53 12.31 10.72
C LEU A 298 2.45 12.49 11.80
N PHE A 299 2.39 11.59 12.78
CA PHE A 299 1.48 11.76 13.91
C PHE A 299 1.78 13.04 14.71
N CYS A 300 3.05 13.29 15.02
CA CYS A 300 3.46 14.51 15.75
C CYS A 300 3.11 15.79 14.98
N GLU A 301 3.39 15.83 13.67
CA GLU A 301 3.02 16.95 12.79
C GLU A 301 1.49 17.17 12.79
N ASN A 302 0.72 16.09 12.68
CA ASN A 302 -0.74 16.17 12.74
C ASN A 302 -1.27 16.56 14.12
N LEU A 303 -0.63 16.15 15.21
CA LEU A 303 -1.00 16.55 16.55
C LEU A 303 -0.82 18.07 16.76
N GLU A 304 0.29 18.63 16.28
CA GLU A 304 0.55 20.06 16.29
C GLU A 304 -0.45 20.83 15.41
N ASN A 305 -0.83 20.27 14.26
CA ASN A 305 -1.86 20.85 13.40
C ASN A 305 -3.24 20.82 14.07
N TYR A 306 -3.61 19.68 14.68
CA TYR A 306 -4.88 19.49 15.37
C TYR A 306 -5.02 20.47 16.54
N ALA A 307 -3.99 20.57 17.39
CA ALA A 307 -3.96 21.49 18.51
C ALA A 307 -4.08 22.96 18.09
N ALA A 308 -3.56 23.32 16.93
CA ALA A 308 -3.59 24.67 16.36
C ALA A 308 -4.82 24.93 15.47
N GLY A 309 -5.75 23.98 15.32
CA GLY A 309 -6.90 24.10 14.41
C GLY A 309 -6.53 24.18 12.93
N ARG A 310 -5.36 23.69 12.54
CA ARG A 310 -4.90 23.65 11.16
C ARG A 310 -5.35 22.33 10.46
N PRO A 311 -5.41 22.30 9.12
CA PRO A 311 -5.72 21.08 8.37
C PRO A 311 -4.75 19.94 8.69
N LEU A 312 -5.30 18.73 8.86
CA LEU A 312 -4.51 17.52 9.05
C LEU A 312 -3.98 16.98 7.72
N HIS A 313 -2.78 16.46 7.73
CA HIS A 313 -2.24 15.67 6.61
C HIS A 313 -2.98 14.34 6.52
N HIS A 314 -3.26 13.92 5.30
CA HIS A 314 -3.87 12.62 4.99
C HIS A 314 -5.20 12.37 5.73
N LEU A 315 -6.02 13.43 5.84
CA LEU A 315 -7.38 13.31 6.32
C LEU A 315 -8.21 12.47 5.35
N VAL A 316 -8.86 11.46 5.88
CA VAL A 316 -9.61 10.47 5.11
C VAL A 316 -11.06 10.89 4.98
N ASP A 317 -11.58 10.91 3.75
CA ASP A 317 -13.02 10.92 3.49
C ASP A 317 -13.56 9.49 3.64
N ARG A 318 -14.16 9.17 4.78
CA ARG A 318 -14.66 7.82 5.08
C ARG A 318 -15.67 7.29 4.06
N LYS A 319 -16.42 8.18 3.39
CA LYS A 319 -17.39 7.79 2.35
C LYS A 319 -16.70 7.39 1.06
N LYS A 320 -15.58 8.02 0.74
CA LYS A 320 -14.76 7.69 -0.43
C LYS A 320 -13.77 6.56 -0.16
N GLY A 321 -13.45 6.27 1.11
CA GLY A 321 -12.55 5.21 1.52
C GLY A 321 -11.04 5.55 1.43
N TYR A 322 -10.68 6.83 1.24
CA TYR A 322 -9.27 7.29 1.14
C TYR A 322 -9.16 8.78 1.43
#